data_1da880f01fcbe5b2df8c0c22748e1d6c
#
_entry.id   1da880f01fcbe5b2df8c0c22748e1d6c
#
_cell.length_a   1.000
_cell.length_b   1.000
_cell.length_c   1.000
_cell.angle_alpha   90.00
_cell.angle_beta   90.00
_cell.angle_gamma   90.00
#
_symmetry.space_group_name_H-M   'P 1'
#
loop_
_entity.id
_entity.type
_entity.pdbx_description
1 polymer ?
#
loop_
_entity_poly.entity_id
_entity_poly.type
_entity_poly.pdbx_seq_one_letter_code
_entity_poly.pdbx_strand_id
1 'polypeptide(L)'
;MPIAGQSPPPAYPAAALRRGEAGSVVVRVEVDATGYPNNVTVIQRSGSRELDRAATDAVRRWRFSPAVSNGQPVPGSIEVPFDFKPH
;
A
#
# COMPACT_ATOMS: atom_id res chain seq x y z
N MET A 1 5.19 -7.51 6.79
CA MET A 1 3.85 -8.05 6.50
C MET A 1 2.78 -7.16 7.10
N PRO A 2 1.71 -6.84 6.37
CA PRO A 2 0.64 -6.02 6.96
C PRO A 2 -0.01 -6.74 8.14
N ILE A 3 -0.44 -5.96 9.12
CA ILE A 3 -1.10 -6.52 10.31
C ILE A 3 -2.60 -6.54 10.05
N ALA A 4 -3.21 -7.72 10.23
CA ALA A 4 -4.64 -7.88 10.07
C ALA A 4 -5.39 -6.95 11.04
N GLY A 5 -6.46 -6.30 10.56
CA GLY A 5 -7.22 -5.33 11.34
C GLY A 5 -6.61 -3.94 11.39
N GLN A 6 -5.36 -3.80 10.95
CA GLN A 6 -4.68 -2.50 10.87
C GLN A 6 -4.21 -2.20 9.45
N SER A 7 -4.86 -2.81 8.47
CA SER A 7 -4.53 -2.69 7.05
C SER A 7 -5.81 -2.51 6.24
N PRO A 8 -6.56 -1.40 6.48
CA PRO A 8 -7.81 -1.21 5.75
C PRO A 8 -7.56 -1.03 4.26
N PRO A 9 -8.39 -1.60 3.40
CA PRO A 9 -8.20 -1.44 1.96
C PRO A 9 -8.39 0.01 1.53
N PRO A 10 -7.77 0.43 0.42
CA PRO A 10 -7.97 1.78 -0.08
C PRO A 10 -9.41 1.98 -0.56
N ALA A 11 -9.91 3.20 -0.38
CA ALA A 11 -11.21 3.57 -0.95
C ALA A 11 -11.05 3.75 -2.46
N TYR A 12 -12.07 3.35 -3.22
CA TYR A 12 -12.09 3.59 -4.65
C TYR A 12 -12.42 5.06 -4.87
N PRO A 13 -11.52 5.86 -5.47
CA PRO A 13 -11.79 7.29 -5.64
C PRO A 13 -13.02 7.53 -6.51
N ALA A 14 -13.90 8.44 -6.08
CA ALA A 14 -15.15 8.69 -6.78
C ALA A 14 -14.91 9.16 -8.22
N ALA A 15 -13.91 10.00 -8.43
CA ALA A 15 -13.58 10.50 -9.77
C ALA A 15 -13.15 9.36 -10.70
N ALA A 16 -12.33 8.44 -10.20
CA ALA A 16 -11.88 7.30 -10.98
C ALA A 16 -13.03 6.35 -11.29
N LEU A 17 -13.91 6.14 -10.31
CA LEU A 17 -15.08 5.27 -10.49
C LEU A 17 -16.02 5.84 -11.55
N ARG A 18 -16.28 7.15 -11.52
CA ARG A 18 -17.12 7.80 -12.52
C ARG A 18 -16.57 7.73 -13.93
N ARG A 19 -15.24 7.75 -14.06
CA ARG A 19 -14.57 7.64 -15.36
C ARG A 19 -14.39 6.21 -15.84
N GLY A 20 -14.78 5.24 -15.00
CA GLY A 20 -14.55 3.83 -15.32
C GLY A 20 -13.09 3.43 -15.28
N GLU A 21 -12.26 4.17 -14.55
CA GLU A 21 -10.84 3.87 -14.44
C GLU A 21 -10.63 2.66 -13.54
N ALA A 22 -9.77 1.75 -14.00
CA ALA A 22 -9.44 0.54 -13.28
C ALA A 22 -7.98 0.21 -13.54
N GLY A 23 -7.40 -0.65 -12.72
CA GLY A 23 -6.03 -1.09 -12.92
C GLY A 23 -5.40 -1.60 -11.66
N SER A 24 -4.18 -2.08 -11.81
CA SER A 24 -3.40 -2.62 -10.70
C SER A 24 -2.28 -1.66 -10.35
N VAL A 25 -2.04 -1.51 -9.06
CA VAL A 25 -0.97 -0.69 -8.51
C VAL A 25 -0.10 -1.58 -7.64
N VAL A 26 1.22 -1.47 -7.77
CA VAL A 26 2.13 -2.12 -6.83
C VAL A 26 2.90 -1.03 -6.11
N VAL A 27 2.84 -1.07 -4.79
CA VAL A 27 3.46 -0.07 -3.92
C VAL A 27 4.58 -0.74 -3.13
N ARG A 28 5.76 -0.15 -3.18
CA ARG A 28 6.88 -0.59 -2.35
C ARG A 28 6.88 0.22 -1.07
N VAL A 29 6.96 -0.46 0.06
CA VAL A 29 6.90 0.15 1.38
C VAL A 29 8.16 -0.18 2.15
N GLU A 30 8.86 0.87 2.60
CA GLU A 30 9.96 0.71 3.55
C GLU A 30 9.36 0.75 4.95
N VAL A 31 9.52 -0.34 5.70
CA VAL A 31 8.93 -0.48 7.04
C VAL A 31 10.05 -0.37 8.06
N ASP A 32 9.89 0.50 9.05
CA ASP A 32 10.90 0.64 10.09
C ASP A 32 10.79 -0.49 11.12
N ALA A 33 11.72 -0.51 12.07
CA ALA A 33 11.79 -1.57 13.07
C ALA A 33 10.59 -1.59 14.02
N THR A 34 9.78 -0.53 14.04
CA THR A 34 8.56 -0.46 14.88
C THR A 34 7.31 -0.83 14.11
N GLY A 35 7.42 -1.13 12.80
CA GLY A 35 6.27 -1.53 11.99
C GLY A 35 5.55 -0.39 11.29
N TYR A 36 6.10 0.82 11.31
CA TYR A 36 5.50 1.97 10.64
C TYR A 36 6.03 2.10 9.22
N PRO A 37 5.16 2.44 8.26
CA PRO A 37 5.62 2.71 6.90
C PRO A 37 6.44 4.01 6.88
N ASN A 38 7.68 3.90 6.46
CA ASN A 38 8.63 5.00 6.51
C ASN A 38 8.78 5.69 5.15
N ASN A 39 8.67 4.93 4.07
CA ASN A 39 8.74 5.44 2.72
C ASN A 39 7.84 4.60 1.83
N VAL A 40 7.06 5.25 0.96
CA VAL A 40 6.06 4.59 0.12
C VAL A 40 6.29 5.05 -1.31
N THR A 41 6.51 4.09 -2.22
CA THR A 41 6.81 4.39 -3.63
C THR A 41 5.95 3.50 -4.53
N VAL A 42 5.35 4.10 -5.55
CA VAL A 42 4.64 3.34 -6.59
C VAL A 42 5.68 2.78 -7.55
N ILE A 43 5.78 1.47 -7.64
CA ILE A 43 6.72 0.82 -8.57
C ILE A 43 6.02 0.28 -9.82
N GLN A 44 4.70 0.13 -9.77
CA GLN A 44 3.89 -0.19 -10.94
C GLN A 44 2.63 0.65 -10.90
N ARG A 45 2.46 1.48 -11.92
CA ARG A 45 1.33 2.41 -12.00
C ARG A 45 0.11 1.73 -12.62
N SER A 46 -1.06 2.13 -12.16
CA SER A 46 -2.32 1.65 -12.72
C SER A 46 -2.68 2.28 -14.04
N GLY A 47 -2.11 3.45 -14.35
CA GLY A 47 -2.54 4.31 -15.43
C GLY A 47 -3.49 5.40 -14.96
N SER A 48 -3.92 5.38 -13.72
CA SER A 48 -4.78 6.40 -13.12
C SER A 48 -4.07 7.01 -11.91
N ARG A 49 -3.88 8.33 -11.95
CA ARG A 49 -3.24 9.05 -10.86
C ARG A 49 -4.05 8.92 -9.55
N GLU A 50 -5.37 8.96 -9.65
CA GLU A 50 -6.24 8.84 -8.49
C GLU A 50 -6.12 7.46 -7.84
N LEU A 51 -6.04 6.40 -8.64
CA LEU A 51 -5.87 5.04 -8.10
C LEU A 51 -4.50 4.88 -7.45
N ASP A 52 -3.45 5.40 -8.09
CA ASP A 52 -2.10 5.33 -7.52
C ASP A 52 -2.04 6.05 -6.18
N ARG A 53 -2.66 7.24 -6.09
CA ARG A 53 -2.71 8.00 -4.85
C ARG A 53 -3.51 7.28 -3.77
N ALA A 54 -4.65 6.68 -4.13
CA ALA A 54 -5.47 5.94 -3.16
C ALA A 54 -4.67 4.79 -2.54
N ALA A 55 -3.89 4.08 -3.34
CA ALA A 55 -3.07 2.98 -2.87
C ALA A 55 -1.99 3.47 -1.90
N THR A 56 -1.26 4.53 -2.26
CA THR A 56 -0.19 5.05 -1.39
C THR A 56 -0.75 5.63 -0.11
N ASP A 57 -1.88 6.34 -0.17
CA ASP A 57 -2.50 6.92 1.01
C ASP A 57 -2.99 5.83 1.97
N ALA A 58 -3.53 4.74 1.45
CA ALA A 58 -3.96 3.62 2.27
C ALA A 58 -2.78 3.00 3.01
N VAL A 59 -1.69 2.71 2.29
CA VAL A 59 -0.52 2.05 2.87
C VAL A 59 0.11 2.91 3.96
N ARG A 60 0.10 4.22 3.82
CA ARG A 60 0.65 5.11 4.84
C ARG A 60 -0.09 5.01 6.18
N ARG A 61 -1.32 4.55 6.17
CA ARG A 61 -2.13 4.35 7.38
C ARG A 61 -2.02 2.94 7.94
N TRP A 62 -1.37 2.04 7.21
CA TRP A 62 -1.25 0.66 7.62
C TRP A 62 -0.18 0.51 8.69
N ARG A 63 -0.27 -0.60 9.42
CA ARG A 63 0.77 -1.05 10.34
C ARG A 63 1.26 -2.40 9.86
N PHE A 64 2.53 -2.65 10.07
CA PHE A 64 3.21 -3.83 9.54
C PHE A 64 3.95 -4.55 10.66
N SER A 65 4.09 -5.85 10.51
CA SER A 65 5.03 -6.59 11.34
C SER A 65 6.43 -6.32 10.81
N PRO A 66 7.35 -5.80 11.64
CA PRO A 66 8.69 -5.53 11.16
C PRO A 66 9.44 -6.80 10.83
N ALA A 67 10.44 -6.72 9.97
CA ALA A 67 11.34 -7.83 9.72
C ALA A 67 12.10 -8.18 10.99
N VAL A 68 12.54 -9.42 11.11
CA VAL A 68 13.26 -9.90 12.29
C VAL A 68 14.59 -10.48 11.86
N SER A 69 15.65 -10.09 12.53
CA SER A 69 16.99 -10.61 12.33
C SER A 69 17.60 -10.91 13.69
N ASN A 70 18.04 -12.17 13.90
CA ASN A 70 18.61 -12.63 15.17
C ASN A 70 17.68 -12.33 16.36
N GLY A 71 16.37 -12.49 16.18
CA GLY A 71 15.40 -12.24 17.23
C GLY A 71 15.07 -10.78 17.50
N GLN A 72 15.63 -9.85 16.71
CA GLN A 72 15.44 -8.42 16.89
C GLN A 72 14.65 -7.83 15.72
N PRO A 73 13.69 -6.93 15.97
CA PRO A 73 13.02 -6.24 14.88
C PRO A 73 14.00 -5.32 14.14
N VAL A 74 13.94 -5.37 12.81
CA VAL A 74 14.81 -4.58 11.94
C VAL A 74 13.97 -3.95 10.83
N PRO A 75 14.46 -2.88 10.19
CA PRO A 75 13.79 -2.32 9.03
C PRO A 75 13.78 -3.31 7.87
N GLY A 76 12.78 -3.21 7.00
CA GLY A 76 12.69 -4.02 5.82
C GLY A 76 11.83 -3.35 4.77
N SER A 77 11.68 -3.99 3.63
CA SER A 77 10.79 -3.47 2.59
C SER A 77 9.90 -4.59 2.06
N ILE A 78 8.69 -4.21 1.66
CA ILE A 78 7.74 -5.14 1.06
C ILE A 78 7.06 -4.46 -0.12
N GLU A 79 6.46 -5.28 -0.99
CA GLU A 79 5.65 -4.80 -2.11
C GLU A 79 4.21 -5.22 -1.86
N VAL A 80 3.30 -4.26 -2.01
CA VAL A 80 1.87 -4.49 -1.77
C VAL A 80 1.12 -4.24 -3.07
N PRO A 81 0.49 -5.27 -3.65
CA PRO A 81 -0.32 -5.10 -4.84
C PRO A 81 -1.75 -4.72 -4.50
N PHE A 82 -2.35 -3.87 -5.33
CA PHE A 82 -3.75 -3.51 -5.23
C PHE A 82 -4.40 -3.66 -6.59
N ASP A 83 -5.59 -4.25 -6.62
CA ASP A 83 -6.41 -4.35 -7.81
C ASP A 83 -7.64 -3.49 -7.64
N PHE A 84 -7.78 -2.47 -8.49
CA PHE A 84 -8.97 -1.63 -8.53
C PHE A 84 -9.86 -2.10 -9.67
N LYS A 85 -11.01 -2.66 -9.31
CA LYS A 85 -11.98 -3.17 -10.28
C LYS A 85 -13.34 -2.56 -9.99
N PRO A 86 -13.94 -1.84 -10.94
CA PRO A 86 -15.31 -1.35 -10.74
C PRO A 86 -16.30 -2.51 -10.76
N HIS A 87 -17.37 -2.31 -10.02
CA HIS A 87 -18.46 -3.31 -9.99
C HIS A 87 -19.39 -3.16 -11.16
#